data_56a3157acacdad435bf02669410dfaee
#
_entry.id   56a3157acacdad435bf02669410dfaee
#
_cell.length_a   1.000
_cell.length_b   1.000
_cell.length_c   1.000
_cell.angle_alpha   90.00
_cell.angle_beta   90.00
_cell.angle_gamma   90.00
#
_symmetry.space_group_name_H-M   'P 1'
#
loop_
_entity.id
_entity.type
_entity.pdbx_description
1 polymer ?
#
loop_
_entity_poly.entity_id
_entity_poly.type
_entity_poly.pdbx_seq_one_letter_code
_entity_poly.pdbx_strand_id
1 'polypeptide(L)'
;MFHGLELQKVPVSYTHLTLPTTTYALSKVVAEETARHISELSGIPFVGLRLSNIFRPEDYRRVPEFWDDARLRAWNLWGYVDARDVAQAFRRALEVPTSGSQSLIIAAADTIMDRPSADLMAEVFPDVPLTRELIGRETLLAIGAARDLIGYVPEHSWTDEVAGG
;
A
#
# COMPACT_ATOMS: atom_id res chain seq x y z
N MET A 1 -0.98 5.28 7.15
CA MET A 1 -0.86 6.75 7.26
C MET A 1 0.51 7.04 7.82
N PHE A 2 1.39 7.64 7.02
CA PHE A 2 2.82 7.83 7.34
C PHE A 2 3.13 9.15 8.09
N HIS A 3 2.17 9.71 8.82
CA HIS A 3 2.43 10.89 9.66
C HIS A 3 3.44 10.54 10.76
N GLY A 4 4.65 11.10 10.64
CA GLY A 4 5.71 10.98 11.64
C GLY A 4 6.63 9.77 11.51
N LEU A 5 6.53 8.97 10.46
CA LEU A 5 7.55 7.98 10.12
C LEU A 5 8.65 8.69 9.33
N GLU A 6 9.88 8.64 9.82
CA GLU A 6 11.04 8.88 8.95
C GLU A 6 11.01 7.82 7.84
N LEU A 7 10.82 8.28 6.61
CA LEU A 7 10.88 7.42 5.45
C LEU A 7 12.33 6.99 5.25
N GLN A 8 12.66 5.75 5.64
CA GLN A 8 14.07 5.29 5.65
C GLN A 8 14.53 4.82 4.27
N LYS A 9 13.63 4.30 3.45
CA LYS A 9 13.91 3.78 2.10
C LYS A 9 12.62 3.52 1.33
N VAL A 10 12.72 3.48 0.00
CA VAL A 10 11.59 3.18 -0.90
C VAL A 10 12.00 2.08 -1.89
N PRO A 11 11.14 1.13 -2.28
CA PRO A 11 9.74 0.95 -1.85
C PRO A 11 9.55 0.57 -0.38
N VAL A 12 8.45 1.04 0.21
CA VAL A 12 8.08 0.71 1.59
C VAL A 12 7.51 -0.69 1.67
N SER A 13 8.14 -1.55 2.47
CA SER A 13 7.69 -2.93 2.70
C SER A 13 6.97 -3.10 4.05
N TYR A 14 6.31 -4.24 4.25
CA TYR A 14 5.70 -4.61 5.52
C TYR A 14 6.71 -4.74 6.69
N THR A 15 8.00 -4.89 6.38
CA THR A 15 9.08 -4.99 7.38
C THR A 15 9.56 -3.64 7.93
N HIS A 16 9.05 -2.51 7.38
CA HIS A 16 9.34 -1.20 7.95
C HIS A 16 8.80 -1.12 9.38
N LEU A 17 9.62 -0.57 10.27
CA LEU A 17 9.24 -0.39 11.67
C LEU A 17 7.98 0.48 11.75
N THR A 18 6.93 -0.05 12.36
CA THR A 18 5.69 0.68 12.58
C THR A 18 5.80 1.46 13.88
N LEU A 19 6.08 2.76 13.80
CA LEU A 19 6.01 3.67 14.93
C LEU A 19 4.63 4.34 14.94
N PRO A 20 3.69 3.87 15.76
CA PRO A 20 2.35 4.41 15.78
C PRO A 20 2.33 5.81 16.43
N THR A 21 1.92 6.82 15.67
CA THR A 21 1.80 8.21 16.15
C THR A 21 0.37 8.57 16.54
N THR A 22 -0.59 7.65 16.36
CA THR A 22 -1.99 7.82 16.72
C THR A 22 -2.53 6.57 17.42
N THR A 23 -3.60 6.72 18.20
CA THR A 23 -4.29 5.59 18.84
C THR A 23 -4.83 4.58 17.82
N TYR A 24 -5.26 5.07 16.65
CA TYR A 24 -5.67 4.22 15.53
C TYR A 24 -4.48 3.37 15.03
N ALA A 25 -3.34 3.99 14.74
CA ALA A 25 -2.15 3.27 14.28
C ALA A 25 -1.68 2.26 15.35
N LEU A 26 -1.70 2.65 16.64
CA LEU A 26 -1.37 1.76 17.74
C LEU A 26 -2.31 0.55 17.77
N SER A 27 -3.62 0.74 17.61
CA SER A 27 -4.58 -0.38 17.60
C SER A 27 -4.28 -1.41 16.50
N LYS A 28 -3.79 -0.96 15.33
CA LYS A 28 -3.42 -1.85 14.22
C LYS A 28 -2.15 -2.65 14.55
N VAL A 29 -1.13 -2.01 15.13
CA VAL A 29 0.09 -2.70 15.58
C VAL A 29 -0.23 -3.76 16.63
N VAL A 30 -1.05 -3.41 17.63
CA VAL A 30 -1.48 -4.35 18.67
C VAL A 30 -2.27 -5.52 18.08
N ALA A 31 -3.16 -5.27 17.10
CA ALA A 31 -3.92 -6.33 16.44
C ALA A 31 -3.00 -7.30 15.67
N GLU A 32 -2.01 -6.81 14.95
CA GLU A 32 -1.04 -7.66 14.23
C GLU A 32 -0.21 -8.50 15.21
N GLU A 33 0.27 -7.91 16.30
CA GLU A 33 1.04 -8.61 17.33
C GLU A 33 0.18 -9.66 18.06
N THR A 34 -1.07 -9.32 18.34
CA THR A 34 -2.04 -10.27 18.92
C THR A 34 -2.27 -11.46 17.99
N ALA A 35 -2.47 -11.21 16.69
CA ALA A 35 -2.64 -12.25 15.68
C ALA A 35 -1.42 -13.18 15.60
N ARG A 36 -0.20 -12.62 15.70
CA ARG A 36 1.03 -13.39 15.72
C ARG A 36 1.07 -14.36 16.91
N HIS A 37 0.82 -13.87 18.12
CA HIS A 37 0.81 -14.69 19.32
C HIS A 37 -0.30 -15.75 19.31
N ILE A 38 -1.51 -15.39 18.88
CA ILE A 38 -2.60 -16.36 18.78
C ILE A 38 -2.23 -17.45 17.75
N SER A 39 -1.64 -17.07 16.62
CA SER A 39 -1.20 -18.04 15.62
C SER A 39 -0.16 -19.04 16.17
N GLU A 40 0.82 -18.53 16.92
CA GLU A 40 1.84 -19.38 17.58
C GLU A 40 1.24 -20.34 18.59
N LEU A 41 0.24 -19.91 19.36
CA LEU A 41 -0.40 -20.74 20.39
C LEU A 41 -1.42 -21.75 19.81
N SER A 42 -2.14 -21.39 18.76
CA SER A 42 -3.28 -22.17 18.25
C SER A 42 -3.02 -22.89 16.94
N GLY A 43 -1.98 -22.49 16.21
CA GLY A 43 -1.73 -22.95 14.84
C GLY A 43 -2.69 -22.36 13.79
N ILE A 44 -3.60 -21.45 14.18
CA ILE A 44 -4.52 -20.79 13.23
C ILE A 44 -3.74 -19.75 12.42
N PRO A 45 -3.80 -19.80 11.09
CA PRO A 45 -3.12 -18.80 10.26
C PRO A 45 -3.88 -17.46 10.27
N PHE A 46 -3.10 -16.36 10.20
CA PHE A 46 -3.63 -15.00 10.07
C PHE A 46 -2.99 -14.31 8.87
N VAL A 47 -3.80 -13.60 8.10
CA VAL A 47 -3.33 -12.71 7.01
C VAL A 47 -3.87 -11.32 7.26
N GLY A 48 -2.99 -10.42 7.71
CA GLY A 48 -3.28 -8.99 7.87
C GLY A 48 -3.09 -8.24 6.55
N LEU A 49 -4.12 -7.59 6.05
CA LEU A 49 -4.05 -6.78 4.83
C LEU A 49 -3.91 -5.30 5.21
N ARG A 50 -2.74 -4.73 4.95
CA ARG A 50 -2.45 -3.29 5.11
C ARG A 50 -2.88 -2.57 3.84
N LEU A 51 -4.12 -2.11 3.82
CA LEU A 51 -4.72 -1.47 2.66
C LEU A 51 -4.19 -0.05 2.48
N SER A 52 -3.83 0.31 1.26
CA SER A 52 -3.59 1.70 0.87
C SER A 52 -4.92 2.47 0.87
N ASN A 53 -4.92 3.72 0.42
CA ASN A 53 -6.14 4.53 0.36
C ASN A 53 -7.12 3.91 -0.64
N ILE A 54 -8.27 3.46 -0.15
CA ILE A 54 -9.26 2.75 -0.98
C ILE A 54 -10.03 3.75 -1.82
N PHE A 55 -10.10 3.49 -3.13
CA PHE A 55 -10.87 4.23 -4.11
C PHE A 55 -12.00 3.36 -4.67
N ARG A 56 -13.18 3.95 -4.77
CA ARG A 56 -14.31 3.40 -5.53
C ARG A 56 -14.31 4.03 -6.93
N PRO A 57 -15.00 3.46 -7.91
CA PRO A 57 -15.06 4.03 -9.26
C PRO A 57 -15.40 5.52 -9.31
N GLU A 58 -16.34 5.97 -8.46
CA GLU A 58 -16.72 7.38 -8.39
C GLU A 58 -15.64 8.32 -7.83
N ASP A 59 -14.69 7.81 -7.06
CA ASP A 59 -13.63 8.61 -6.44
C ASP A 59 -12.55 9.01 -7.47
N TYR A 60 -12.44 8.30 -8.59
CA TYR A 60 -11.45 8.59 -9.64
C TYR A 60 -11.65 9.93 -10.34
N ARG A 61 -12.85 10.49 -10.32
CA ARG A 61 -13.12 11.83 -10.88
C ARG A 61 -12.30 12.92 -10.23
N ARG A 62 -11.83 12.69 -9.01
CA ARG A 62 -11.02 13.64 -8.24
C ARG A 62 -9.52 13.48 -8.44
N VAL A 63 -9.07 12.47 -9.14
CA VAL A 63 -7.64 12.19 -9.33
C VAL A 63 -6.89 13.37 -9.93
N PRO A 64 -7.39 14.07 -10.98
CA PRO A 64 -6.70 15.22 -11.52
C PRO A 64 -6.48 16.37 -10.52
N GLU A 65 -7.29 16.48 -9.45
CA GLU A 65 -7.13 17.50 -8.42
C GLU A 65 -5.79 17.38 -7.65
N PHE A 66 -5.12 16.23 -7.71
CA PHE A 66 -3.88 15.96 -6.98
C PHE A 66 -2.62 16.25 -7.78
N TRP A 67 -2.70 16.42 -9.11
CA TRP A 67 -1.53 16.44 -9.98
C TRP A 67 -0.71 17.72 -9.90
N ASP A 68 -1.34 18.84 -9.58
CA ASP A 68 -0.68 20.16 -9.51
C ASP A 68 0.26 20.31 -8.30
N ASP A 69 0.03 19.55 -7.22
CA ASP A 69 0.87 19.61 -6.02
C ASP A 69 1.15 18.21 -5.45
N ALA A 70 2.37 17.75 -5.67
CA ALA A 70 2.84 16.45 -5.17
C ALA A 70 2.75 16.32 -3.64
N ARG A 71 2.77 17.43 -2.89
CA ARG A 71 2.71 17.40 -1.42
C ARG A 71 1.36 17.00 -0.87
N LEU A 72 0.28 17.21 -1.63
CA LEU A 72 -1.08 16.87 -1.20
C LEU A 72 -1.22 15.38 -0.83
N ARG A 73 -0.54 14.49 -1.54
CA ARG A 73 -0.63 13.04 -1.36
C ARG A 73 0.68 12.39 -0.90
N ALA A 74 1.68 13.19 -0.55
CA ALA A 74 2.99 12.67 -0.09
C ALA A 74 2.88 11.81 1.17
N TRP A 75 1.90 12.07 2.04
CA TRP A 75 1.68 11.37 3.31
C TRP A 75 1.38 9.87 3.15
N ASN A 76 0.95 9.41 1.98
CA ASN A 76 0.73 7.99 1.66
C ASN A 76 1.53 7.52 0.46
N LEU A 77 2.60 8.26 0.10
CA LEU A 77 3.45 7.99 -1.05
C LEU A 77 2.65 7.87 -2.36
N TRP A 78 1.64 8.72 -2.50
CA TRP A 78 0.72 8.75 -3.65
C TRP A 78 0.04 7.41 -3.94
N GLY A 79 0.04 6.50 -2.96
CA GLY A 79 -0.54 5.17 -3.09
C GLY A 79 -2.07 5.20 -2.98
N TYR A 80 -2.69 4.26 -3.66
CA TYR A 80 -4.12 3.98 -3.61
C TYR A 80 -4.36 2.50 -3.88
N VAL A 81 -5.59 2.06 -3.76
CA VAL A 81 -6.04 0.73 -4.19
C VAL A 81 -7.51 0.81 -4.57
N ASP A 82 -7.92 0.15 -5.66
CA ASP A 82 -9.32 0.04 -6.04
C ASP A 82 -10.08 -0.88 -5.06
N ALA A 83 -11.31 -0.56 -4.76
CA ALA A 83 -12.16 -1.39 -3.88
C ALA A 83 -12.38 -2.81 -4.43
N ARG A 84 -12.38 -2.98 -5.76
CA ARG A 84 -12.49 -4.29 -6.43
C ARG A 84 -11.23 -5.13 -6.21
N ASP A 85 -10.04 -4.50 -6.26
CA ASP A 85 -8.75 -5.16 -5.96
C ASP A 85 -8.61 -5.48 -4.46
N VAL A 86 -9.18 -4.64 -3.58
CA VAL A 86 -9.30 -4.97 -2.15
C VAL A 86 -10.13 -6.24 -1.97
N ALA A 87 -11.28 -6.35 -2.63
CA ALA A 87 -12.12 -7.54 -2.58
C ALA A 87 -11.38 -8.79 -3.12
N GLN A 88 -10.61 -8.65 -4.20
CA GLN A 88 -9.72 -9.69 -4.71
C GLN A 88 -8.73 -10.14 -3.63
N ALA A 89 -8.05 -9.19 -2.97
CA ALA A 89 -7.05 -9.50 -1.94
C ALA A 89 -7.65 -10.26 -0.76
N PHE A 90 -8.85 -9.85 -0.28
CA PHE A 90 -9.54 -10.58 0.79
C PHE A 90 -9.90 -12.01 0.36
N ARG A 91 -10.47 -12.17 -0.83
CA ARG A 91 -10.82 -13.50 -1.37
C ARG A 91 -9.58 -14.39 -1.47
N ARG A 92 -8.48 -13.89 -2.04
CA ARG A 92 -7.22 -14.62 -2.16
C ARG A 92 -6.65 -15.01 -0.78
N ALA A 93 -6.67 -14.11 0.18
CA ALA A 93 -6.21 -14.38 1.55
C ALA A 93 -7.00 -15.51 2.25
N LEU A 94 -8.28 -15.71 1.90
CA LEU A 94 -9.12 -16.78 2.43
C LEU A 94 -8.96 -18.11 1.67
N GLU A 95 -8.66 -18.06 0.38
CA GLU A 95 -8.58 -19.25 -0.48
C GLU A 95 -7.19 -19.93 -0.46
N VAL A 96 -6.12 -19.13 -0.30
CA VAL A 96 -4.76 -19.65 -0.35
C VAL A 96 -4.33 -20.20 1.02
N PRO A 97 -3.87 -21.44 1.09
CA PRO A 97 -3.31 -21.99 2.33
C PRO A 97 -2.10 -21.19 2.79
N THR A 98 -2.15 -20.68 4.02
CA THR A 98 -1.06 -19.94 4.66
C THR A 98 -0.72 -20.54 6.00
N SER A 99 0.39 -20.11 6.60
CA SER A 99 0.79 -20.53 7.95
C SER A 99 1.34 -19.33 8.72
N GLY A 100 1.24 -19.41 10.03
CA GLY A 100 1.70 -18.33 10.92
C GLY A 100 0.86 -17.07 10.78
N SER A 101 1.44 -15.92 11.10
CA SER A 101 0.81 -14.61 10.95
C SER A 101 1.59 -13.79 9.94
N GLN A 102 0.93 -13.33 8.88
CA GLN A 102 1.51 -12.57 7.77
C GLN A 102 0.86 -11.20 7.69
N SER A 103 1.65 -10.16 7.35
CA SER A 103 1.13 -8.81 7.07
C SER A 103 1.52 -8.42 5.65
N LEU A 104 0.55 -8.07 4.81
CA LEU A 104 0.73 -7.82 3.38
C LEU A 104 0.26 -6.40 3.03
N ILE A 105 1.04 -5.67 2.23
CA ILE A 105 0.64 -4.39 1.67
C ILE A 105 -0.21 -4.64 0.42
N ILE A 106 -1.37 -4.00 0.37
CA ILE A 106 -2.31 -4.05 -0.74
C ILE A 106 -2.47 -2.64 -1.31
N ALA A 107 -1.99 -2.45 -2.53
CA ALA A 107 -2.03 -1.20 -3.26
C ALA A 107 -2.15 -1.47 -4.77
N ALA A 108 -2.52 -0.43 -5.54
CA ALA A 108 -2.44 -0.45 -7.00
C ALA A 108 -0.98 -0.62 -7.47
N ALA A 109 -0.79 -0.98 -8.74
CA ALA A 109 0.53 -1.14 -9.33
C ALA A 109 1.26 0.20 -9.56
N ASP A 110 0.50 1.29 -9.62
CA ASP A 110 0.98 2.64 -9.91
C ASP A 110 0.66 3.62 -8.79
N THR A 111 1.21 4.83 -8.89
CA THR A 111 0.84 5.98 -8.06
C THR A 111 -0.35 6.70 -8.69
N ILE A 112 -1.09 7.47 -7.88
CA ILE A 112 -2.25 8.26 -8.33
C ILE A 112 -1.85 9.52 -9.12
N MET A 113 -0.57 9.74 -9.34
CA MET A 113 -0.03 10.92 -10.00
C MET A 113 0.19 10.68 -11.49
N ASP A 114 0.12 11.74 -12.31
CA ASP A 114 0.28 11.69 -13.77
C ASP A 114 1.74 11.70 -14.25
N ARG A 115 2.70 11.81 -13.33
CA ARG A 115 4.14 11.90 -13.61
C ARG A 115 4.96 10.78 -12.93
N PRO A 116 6.21 10.55 -13.35
CA PRO A 116 7.04 9.46 -12.84
C PRO A 116 7.24 9.50 -11.33
N SER A 117 7.21 8.34 -10.69
CA SER A 117 7.42 8.19 -9.25
C SER A 117 8.81 8.65 -8.80
N ALA A 118 9.82 8.51 -9.66
CA ALA A 118 11.17 9.01 -9.39
C ALA A 118 11.21 10.54 -9.26
N ASP A 119 10.46 11.25 -10.11
CA ASP A 119 10.38 12.72 -10.08
C ASP A 119 9.67 13.21 -8.80
N LEU A 120 8.59 12.52 -8.41
CA LEU A 120 7.88 12.79 -7.16
C LEU A 120 8.80 12.62 -5.94
N MET A 121 9.60 11.55 -5.93
CA MET A 121 10.56 11.30 -4.85
C MET A 121 11.65 12.36 -4.80
N ALA A 122 12.23 12.73 -5.95
CA ALA A 122 13.26 13.77 -6.03
C ALA A 122 12.74 15.15 -5.56
N GLU A 123 11.47 15.47 -5.83
CA GLU A 123 10.85 16.73 -5.43
C GLU A 123 10.49 16.78 -3.94
N VAL A 124 9.89 15.71 -3.41
CA VAL A 124 9.27 15.74 -2.08
C VAL A 124 10.13 15.09 -1.01
N PHE A 125 10.92 14.09 -1.37
CA PHE A 125 11.77 13.31 -0.47
C PHE A 125 13.20 13.14 -1.01
N PRO A 126 13.94 14.24 -1.32
CA PRO A 126 15.24 14.18 -1.99
C PRO A 126 16.31 13.40 -1.19
N ASP A 127 16.19 13.36 0.13
CA ASP A 127 17.15 12.70 1.00
C ASP A 127 16.83 11.21 1.25
N VAL A 128 15.73 10.70 0.71
CA VAL A 128 15.33 9.30 0.91
C VAL A 128 15.92 8.40 -0.17
N PRO A 129 16.78 7.42 0.19
CA PRO A 129 17.39 6.56 -0.79
C PRO A 129 16.37 5.63 -1.46
N LEU A 130 16.47 5.51 -2.78
CA LEU A 130 15.80 4.48 -3.54
C LEU A 130 16.62 3.19 -3.48
N THR A 131 15.98 2.06 -3.16
CA THR A 131 16.66 0.75 -3.10
C THR A 131 16.85 0.12 -4.49
N ARG A 132 16.17 0.65 -5.49
CA ARG A 132 16.26 0.30 -6.90
C ARG A 132 15.77 1.44 -7.78
N GLU A 133 16.02 1.34 -9.06
CA GLU A 133 15.42 2.23 -10.05
C GLU A 133 13.88 2.09 -10.06
N LEU A 134 13.18 3.21 -10.21
CA LEU A 134 11.73 3.28 -10.34
C LEU A 134 11.36 3.48 -11.81
N ILE A 135 10.41 2.66 -12.29
CA ILE A 135 9.99 2.70 -13.70
C ILE A 135 8.64 3.41 -13.83
N GLY A 136 8.62 4.54 -14.54
CA GLY A 136 7.39 5.29 -14.77
C GLY A 136 6.66 5.66 -13.48
N ARG A 137 5.37 5.37 -13.41
CA ARG A 137 4.52 5.66 -12.26
C ARG A 137 4.36 4.50 -11.28
N GLU A 138 5.26 3.53 -11.27
CA GLU A 138 5.12 2.37 -10.37
C GLU A 138 4.93 2.78 -8.91
N THR A 139 4.15 1.99 -8.20
CA THR A 139 3.87 2.21 -6.78
C THR A 139 5.15 2.18 -5.93
N LEU A 140 5.22 3.04 -4.92
CA LEU A 140 6.28 3.07 -3.91
C LEU A 140 6.00 2.13 -2.73
N LEU A 141 4.93 1.36 -2.82
CA LEU A 141 4.51 0.38 -1.82
C LEU A 141 4.87 -1.03 -2.31
N ALA A 142 5.57 -1.81 -1.49
CA ALA A 142 6.07 -3.13 -1.88
C ALA A 142 4.96 -4.19 -1.85
N ILE A 143 4.18 -4.28 -2.92
CA ILE A 143 3.09 -5.26 -3.08
C ILE A 143 3.57 -6.67 -3.46
N GLY A 144 4.88 -6.86 -3.68
CA GLY A 144 5.45 -8.15 -4.11
C GLY A 144 5.13 -9.30 -3.16
N ALA A 145 5.22 -9.07 -1.83
CA ALA A 145 4.89 -10.12 -0.86
C ALA A 145 3.43 -10.59 -0.95
N ALA A 146 2.49 -9.68 -1.25
CA ALA A 146 1.09 -10.05 -1.45
C ALA A 146 0.92 -10.88 -2.73
N ARG A 147 1.62 -10.52 -3.80
CA ARG A 147 1.63 -11.30 -5.04
C ARG A 147 2.18 -12.70 -4.81
N ASP A 148 3.32 -12.81 -4.12
CA ASP A 148 4.04 -14.07 -3.97
C ASP A 148 3.34 -15.02 -2.98
N LEU A 149 2.67 -14.47 -1.92
CA LEU A 149 2.02 -15.29 -0.90
C LEU A 149 0.57 -15.66 -1.25
N ILE A 150 -0.23 -14.70 -1.70
CA ILE A 150 -1.67 -14.90 -1.94
C ILE A 150 -2.08 -14.73 -3.41
N GLY A 151 -1.14 -14.51 -4.31
CA GLY A 151 -1.43 -14.30 -5.73
C GLY A 151 -2.17 -12.99 -6.03
N TYR A 152 -2.02 -11.97 -5.16
CA TYR A 152 -2.61 -10.66 -5.38
C TYR A 152 -2.00 -9.97 -6.59
N VAL A 153 -2.83 -9.56 -7.54
CA VAL A 153 -2.44 -8.77 -8.70
C VAL A 153 -3.46 -7.64 -8.85
N PRO A 154 -3.07 -6.36 -8.66
CA PRO A 154 -4.00 -5.26 -8.89
C PRO A 154 -4.36 -5.17 -10.37
N GLU A 155 -5.66 -5.10 -10.66
CA GLU A 155 -6.20 -5.14 -12.02
C GLU A 155 -6.78 -3.78 -12.46
N HIS A 156 -6.93 -2.82 -11.52
CA HIS A 156 -7.56 -1.53 -11.77
C HIS A 156 -6.58 -0.39 -11.55
N SER A 157 -6.48 0.49 -12.56
CA SER A 157 -5.69 1.72 -12.50
C SER A 157 -6.58 2.94 -12.75
N TRP A 158 -6.24 4.05 -12.12
CA TRP A 158 -6.90 5.34 -12.39
C TRP A 158 -6.78 5.75 -13.87
N THR A 159 -5.75 5.30 -14.57
CA THR A 159 -5.57 5.61 -16.00
C THR A 159 -6.70 5.08 -16.86
N ASP A 160 -7.28 3.94 -16.49
CA ASP A 160 -8.39 3.34 -17.25
C ASP A 160 -9.71 4.05 -16.97
N GLU A 161 -9.88 4.57 -15.75
CA GLU A 161 -11.10 5.23 -15.30
C GLU A 161 -11.16 6.71 -15.72
N VAL A 162 -10.02 7.42 -15.73
CA VAL A 162 -9.96 8.84 -16.13
C VAL A 162 -9.95 9.01 -17.65
N ALA A 163 -9.36 8.05 -18.41
CA ALA A 163 -9.34 8.10 -19.87
C ALA A 163 -10.69 7.76 -20.53
N GLY A 164 -11.62 7.16 -19.79
CA GLY A 164 -12.94 6.71 -20.27
C GLY A 164 -14.10 7.70 -20.01
N GLY A 165 -13.81 8.90 -19.48
CA GLY A 165 -14.80 9.92 -19.09
C GLY A 165 -14.96 11.08 -20.08
#